data_bb0c6b87be9520c62b012bdc3dfb42c1
#
_entry.id   bb0c6b87be9520c62b012bdc3dfb42c1
#
_cell.length_a   1.000
_cell.length_b   1.000
_cell.length_c   1.000
_cell.angle_alpha   90.00
_cell.angle_beta   90.00
_cell.angle_gamma   90.00
#
_symmetry.space_group_name_H-M   'P 1'
#
loop_
_entity.id
_entity.type
_entity.pdbx_description
1 polymer ?
#
loop_
_entity_poly.entity_id
_entity_poly.type
_entity_poly.pdbx_seq_one_letter_code
_entity_poly.pdbx_strand_id
1 'polypeptide(L)'
;MHFSQISVSDLILVDEDGAVVIGDQPINAAAFAIHSEIHKARPDVHAACHAHSVYGKAFSVFGRELDMITQDSLRFYKNHAVYPQFGGVVLDREEGKRIASHLGDGKAIILQNHGLLTVGETIDAAAFWFLSLDKTCHAQLLADAAEKGSGHAKTFIDDEEASYSYSQVG
;
A
#
# COMPACT_ATOMS: atom_id res chain seq x y z
N MET A 1 -6.65 -19.96 3.33
CA MET A 1 -7.69 -19.88 2.28
C MET A 1 -7.24 -18.85 1.26
N HIS A 2 -7.45 -19.06 -0.05
CA HIS A 2 -7.10 -18.07 -1.08
C HIS A 2 -8.16 -16.95 -1.11
N PHE A 3 -7.77 -15.70 -1.39
CA PHE A 3 -8.70 -14.55 -1.42
C PHE A 3 -9.95 -14.79 -2.26
N SER A 4 -9.82 -15.47 -3.42
CA SER A 4 -10.96 -15.76 -4.29
C SER A 4 -11.98 -16.73 -3.69
N GLN A 5 -11.69 -17.33 -2.55
CA GLN A 5 -12.56 -18.27 -1.84
C GLN A 5 -13.25 -17.64 -0.62
N ILE A 6 -12.86 -16.40 -0.27
CA ILE A 6 -13.45 -15.67 0.86
C ILE A 6 -14.85 -15.20 0.47
N SER A 7 -15.81 -15.47 1.33
CA SER A 7 -17.19 -14.97 1.26
C SER A 7 -17.53 -14.14 2.49
N VAL A 8 -18.68 -13.50 2.48
CA VAL A 8 -19.14 -12.68 3.60
C VAL A 8 -19.21 -13.48 4.91
N SER A 9 -19.56 -14.77 4.83
CA SER A 9 -19.62 -15.67 5.99
C SER A 9 -18.26 -16.00 6.61
N ASP A 10 -17.15 -15.76 5.89
CA ASP A 10 -15.80 -16.00 6.39
C ASP A 10 -15.20 -14.75 7.08
N LEU A 11 -15.91 -13.63 7.05
CA LEU A 11 -15.46 -12.40 7.72
C LEU A 11 -15.59 -12.55 9.23
N ILE A 12 -14.60 -12.04 9.94
CA ILE A 12 -14.57 -12.02 11.40
C ILE A 12 -14.51 -10.58 11.91
N LEU A 13 -15.12 -10.34 13.06
CA LEU A 13 -14.92 -9.13 13.83
C LEU A 13 -13.89 -9.41 14.92
N VAL A 14 -12.87 -8.58 15.00
CA VAL A 14 -11.80 -8.67 16.01
C VAL A 14 -11.78 -7.38 16.81
N ASP A 15 -11.53 -7.49 18.09
CA ASP A 15 -11.30 -6.32 18.93
C ASP A 15 -9.85 -5.78 18.80
N GLU A 16 -9.56 -4.70 19.50
CA GLU A 16 -8.24 -4.02 19.46
C GLU A 16 -7.09 -4.89 20.02
N ASP A 17 -7.41 -5.90 20.80
CA ASP A 17 -6.43 -6.85 21.38
C ASP A 17 -6.22 -8.08 20.52
N GLY A 18 -7.04 -8.26 19.50
CA GLY A 18 -6.96 -9.38 18.56
C GLY A 18 -7.84 -10.56 18.95
N ALA A 19 -8.76 -10.40 19.91
CA ALA A 19 -9.74 -11.45 20.19
C ALA A 19 -10.86 -11.44 19.17
N VAL A 20 -11.26 -12.60 18.66
CA VAL A 20 -12.38 -12.74 17.74
C VAL A 20 -13.68 -12.54 18.51
N VAL A 21 -14.45 -11.51 18.16
CA VAL A 21 -15.72 -11.14 18.76
C VAL A 21 -16.91 -11.75 18.00
N ILE A 22 -16.82 -11.78 16.66
CA ILE A 22 -17.84 -12.40 15.79
C ILE A 22 -17.12 -13.24 14.75
N GLY A 23 -17.66 -14.41 14.46
CA GLY A 23 -17.12 -15.39 13.52
C GLY A 23 -16.38 -16.52 14.22
N ASP A 24 -15.92 -17.49 13.42
CA ASP A 24 -15.25 -18.71 13.90
C ASP A 24 -13.90 -18.97 13.20
N GLN A 25 -13.51 -18.10 12.26
CA GLN A 25 -12.26 -18.24 11.54
C GLN A 25 -11.08 -17.71 12.36
N PRO A 26 -9.90 -18.31 12.22
CA PRO A 26 -8.71 -17.83 12.91
C PRO A 26 -8.24 -16.49 12.34
N ILE A 27 -7.77 -15.60 13.22
CA ILE A 27 -7.13 -14.36 12.80
C ILE A 27 -5.76 -14.63 12.15
N ASN A 28 -5.44 -13.89 11.11
CA ASN A 28 -4.07 -13.80 10.61
C ASN A 28 -3.28 -12.81 11.48
N ALA A 29 -2.43 -13.32 12.37
CA ALA A 29 -1.70 -12.50 13.32
C ALA A 29 -0.78 -11.46 12.67
N ALA A 30 -0.16 -11.78 11.52
CA ALA A 30 0.70 -10.85 10.80
C ALA A 30 -0.11 -9.69 10.20
N ALA A 31 -1.25 -9.99 9.59
CA ALA A 31 -2.15 -8.95 9.08
C ALA A 31 -2.68 -8.08 10.24
N PHE A 32 -3.11 -8.70 11.33
CA PHE A 32 -3.60 -7.98 12.50
C PHE A 32 -2.55 -7.01 13.08
N ALA A 33 -1.29 -7.43 13.20
CA ALA A 33 -0.21 -6.60 13.73
C ALA A 33 -0.02 -5.30 12.91
N ILE A 34 -0.18 -5.36 11.60
CA ILE A 34 -0.08 -4.17 10.73
C ILE A 34 -1.37 -3.35 10.79
N HIS A 35 -2.52 -3.98 10.49
CA HIS A 35 -3.80 -3.28 10.32
C HIS A 35 -4.25 -2.60 11.62
N SER A 36 -4.14 -3.30 12.78
CA SER A 36 -4.57 -2.76 14.06
C SER A 36 -3.81 -1.49 14.45
N GLU A 37 -2.50 -1.45 14.22
CA GLU A 37 -1.69 -0.28 14.56
C GLU A 37 -1.90 0.90 13.60
N ILE A 38 -2.24 0.63 12.33
CA ILE A 38 -2.67 1.68 11.39
C ILE A 38 -3.99 2.30 11.84
N HIS A 39 -5.01 1.49 12.15
CA HIS A 39 -6.31 2.01 12.62
C HIS A 39 -6.20 2.79 13.93
N LYS A 40 -5.29 2.38 14.84
CA LYS A 40 -5.02 3.13 16.08
C LYS A 40 -4.34 4.48 15.81
N ALA A 41 -3.38 4.51 14.88
CA ALA A 41 -2.63 5.72 14.55
C ALA A 41 -3.45 6.71 13.71
N ARG A 42 -4.42 6.21 12.93
CA ARG A 42 -5.18 6.96 11.94
C ARG A 42 -6.70 6.74 12.14
N PRO A 43 -7.33 7.50 13.06
CA PRO A 43 -8.78 7.39 13.31
C PRO A 43 -9.67 7.72 12.09
N ASP A 44 -9.13 8.44 11.12
CA ASP A 44 -9.76 8.76 9.83
C ASP A 44 -9.75 7.57 8.85
N VAL A 45 -8.91 6.58 9.08
CA VAL A 45 -8.79 5.40 8.24
C VAL A 45 -9.78 4.33 8.71
N HIS A 46 -10.78 4.04 7.87
CA HIS A 46 -11.78 3.00 8.13
C HIS A 46 -11.52 1.71 7.36
N ALA A 47 -10.62 1.74 6.38
CA ALA A 47 -10.25 0.56 5.60
C ALA A 47 -8.76 0.56 5.25
N ALA A 48 -8.14 -0.61 5.28
CA ALA A 48 -6.79 -0.83 4.82
C ALA A 48 -6.74 -2.06 3.91
N CYS A 49 -6.00 -1.95 2.80
CA CYS A 49 -5.80 -3.00 1.83
C CYS A 49 -4.32 -3.33 1.72
N HIS A 50 -3.94 -4.57 1.97
CA HIS A 50 -2.56 -5.04 1.87
C HIS A 50 -2.51 -6.37 1.11
N ALA A 51 -1.57 -6.48 0.18
CA ALA A 51 -1.29 -7.73 -0.51
C ALA A 51 0.14 -7.76 -1.09
N HIS A 52 0.62 -8.98 -1.34
CA HIS A 52 1.87 -9.25 -2.06
C HIS A 52 1.58 -9.40 -3.57
N SER A 53 0.99 -8.37 -4.17
CA SER A 53 0.71 -8.35 -5.61
C SER A 53 1.99 -8.50 -6.43
N VAL A 54 1.86 -9.02 -7.65
CA VAL A 54 3.06 -9.35 -8.46
C VAL A 54 3.91 -8.10 -8.72
N TYR A 55 3.29 -7.02 -9.14
CA TYR A 55 4.02 -5.80 -9.50
C TYR A 55 4.41 -4.99 -8.26
N GLY A 56 3.55 -4.96 -7.25
CA GLY A 56 3.85 -4.30 -5.98
C GLY A 56 5.07 -4.90 -5.29
N LYS A 57 5.12 -6.23 -5.12
CA LYS A 57 6.29 -6.88 -4.52
C LYS A 57 7.54 -6.77 -5.39
N ALA A 58 7.40 -6.81 -6.73
CA ALA A 58 8.53 -6.64 -7.64
C ALA A 58 9.10 -5.21 -7.57
N PHE A 59 8.23 -4.20 -7.43
CA PHE A 59 8.67 -2.82 -7.25
C PHE A 59 9.26 -2.57 -5.86
N SER A 60 8.69 -3.19 -4.82
CA SER A 60 9.11 -2.98 -3.44
C SER A 60 10.56 -3.36 -3.14
N VAL A 61 11.17 -4.23 -3.96
CA VAL A 61 12.58 -4.63 -3.77
C VAL A 61 13.58 -3.50 -4.01
N PHE A 62 13.14 -2.43 -4.70
CA PHE A 62 14.00 -1.28 -4.95
C PHE A 62 14.02 -0.29 -3.77
N GLY A 63 13.12 -0.40 -2.80
CA GLY A 63 13.05 0.45 -1.61
C GLY A 63 12.97 1.95 -1.94
N ARG A 64 12.24 2.33 -2.99
CA ARG A 64 12.11 3.70 -3.47
C ARG A 64 10.67 4.09 -3.73
N GLU A 65 10.41 5.38 -3.79
CA GLU A 65 9.13 5.95 -4.19
C GLU A 65 8.89 5.78 -5.69
N LEU A 66 7.63 5.98 -6.10
CA LEU A 66 7.25 6.08 -7.50
C LEU A 66 7.82 7.35 -8.13
N ASP A 67 8.25 7.23 -9.38
CA ASP A 67 8.57 8.36 -10.22
C ASP A 67 7.27 9.00 -10.78
N MET A 68 7.21 10.30 -10.85
CA MET A 68 6.08 11.02 -11.47
C MET A 68 6.27 11.04 -13.00
N ILE A 69 5.92 9.93 -13.65
CA ILE A 69 6.15 9.68 -15.09
C ILE A 69 4.87 9.36 -15.87
N THR A 70 3.75 9.23 -15.18
CA THR A 70 2.43 9.00 -15.78
C THR A 70 1.36 9.79 -15.03
N GLN A 71 0.24 10.08 -15.68
CA GLN A 71 -0.89 10.73 -15.01
C GLN A 71 -1.37 9.93 -13.79
N ASP A 72 -1.33 8.59 -13.86
CA ASP A 72 -1.77 7.75 -12.75
C ASP A 72 -0.82 7.79 -11.55
N SER A 73 0.49 8.00 -11.77
CA SER A 73 1.45 8.15 -10.67
C SER A 73 1.20 9.42 -9.85
N LEU A 74 0.62 10.45 -10.47
CA LEU A 74 0.33 11.73 -9.82
C LEU A 74 -0.71 11.60 -8.70
N ARG A 75 -1.54 10.55 -8.70
CA ARG A 75 -2.44 10.23 -7.57
C ARG A 75 -1.69 10.01 -6.26
N PHE A 76 -0.41 9.67 -6.34
CA PHE A 76 0.46 9.38 -5.20
C PHE A 76 1.53 10.46 -4.97
N TYR A 77 1.45 11.57 -5.69
CA TYR A 77 2.42 12.67 -5.56
C TYR A 77 2.46 13.20 -4.13
N LYS A 78 3.62 13.08 -3.49
CA LYS A 78 3.85 13.45 -2.08
C LYS A 78 2.83 12.85 -1.07
N ASN A 79 2.16 11.77 -1.47
CA ASN A 79 1.12 11.11 -0.65
C ASN A 79 1.28 9.59 -0.61
N HIS A 80 2.52 9.12 -0.75
CA HIS A 80 2.91 7.76 -0.46
C HIS A 80 4.28 7.74 0.20
N ALA A 81 4.56 6.68 0.92
CA ALA A 81 5.81 6.50 1.63
C ALA A 81 6.47 5.17 1.27
N VAL A 82 7.72 5.01 1.67
CA VAL A 82 8.44 3.74 1.64
C VAL A 82 8.82 3.37 3.06
N TYR A 83 8.50 2.16 3.48
CA TYR A 83 9.03 1.58 4.70
C TYR A 83 10.30 0.80 4.37
N PRO A 84 11.49 1.31 4.75
CA PRO A 84 12.77 0.84 4.20
C PRO A 84 13.35 -0.37 4.95
N GLN A 85 12.58 -1.03 5.82
CA GLN A 85 13.02 -2.17 6.61
C GLN A 85 12.22 -3.42 6.24
N PHE A 86 12.88 -4.57 6.32
CA PHE A 86 12.25 -5.86 6.23
C PHE A 86 12.57 -6.66 7.50
N GLY A 87 11.63 -6.64 8.45
CA GLY A 87 11.75 -7.36 9.72
C GLY A 87 11.35 -8.86 9.63
N GLY A 88 11.11 -9.39 8.44
CA GLY A 88 10.54 -10.72 8.25
C GLY A 88 9.02 -10.71 8.27
N VAL A 89 8.41 -11.79 8.76
CA VAL A 89 6.96 -11.85 8.96
C VAL A 89 6.60 -10.96 10.14
N VAL A 90 5.73 -9.96 9.90
CA VAL A 90 5.33 -9.01 10.93
C VAL A 90 4.43 -9.71 11.94
N LEU A 91 5.00 -10.11 13.06
CA LEU A 91 4.28 -10.70 14.19
C LEU A 91 4.30 -9.79 15.41
N ASP A 92 5.11 -8.74 15.36
CA ASP A 92 5.32 -7.79 16.45
C ASP A 92 4.54 -6.49 16.19
N ARG A 93 3.75 -6.08 17.18
CA ARG A 93 3.03 -4.79 17.16
C ARG A 93 3.97 -3.58 17.00
N GLU A 94 5.22 -3.67 17.45
CA GLU A 94 6.21 -2.59 17.28
C GLU A 94 6.56 -2.37 15.81
N GLU A 95 6.61 -3.43 14.99
CA GLU A 95 6.76 -3.30 13.54
C GLU A 95 5.53 -2.62 12.92
N GLY A 96 4.32 -3.01 13.33
CA GLY A 96 3.09 -2.36 12.90
C GLY A 96 3.06 -0.86 13.22
N LYS A 97 3.50 -0.45 14.41
CA LYS A 97 3.64 0.97 14.80
C LYS A 97 4.64 1.71 13.91
N ARG A 98 5.79 1.09 13.60
CA ARG A 98 6.78 1.70 12.70
C ARG A 98 6.21 1.89 11.30
N ILE A 99 5.50 0.89 10.77
CA ILE A 99 4.82 1.00 9.47
C ILE A 99 3.78 2.13 9.50
N ALA A 100 2.93 2.19 10.52
CA ALA A 100 1.93 3.26 10.68
C ALA A 100 2.59 4.65 10.78
N SER A 101 3.69 4.76 11.49
CA SER A 101 4.46 6.01 11.60
C SER A 101 5.05 6.45 10.25
N HIS A 102 5.55 5.51 9.42
CA HIS A 102 6.07 5.84 8.10
C HIS A 102 4.96 6.19 7.09
N LEU A 103 3.78 5.55 7.22
CA LEU A 103 2.62 5.91 6.41
C LEU A 103 2.22 7.37 6.66
N GLY A 104 2.33 7.86 7.90
CA GLY A 104 1.94 9.22 8.28
C GLY A 104 0.52 9.53 7.83
N ASP A 105 0.32 10.71 7.22
CA ASP A 105 -0.98 11.13 6.66
C ASP A 105 -1.21 10.63 5.23
N GLY A 106 -0.29 9.82 4.69
CA GLY A 106 -0.37 9.28 3.34
C GLY A 106 -1.48 8.25 3.16
N LYS A 107 -1.85 8.02 1.90
CA LYS A 107 -2.83 6.99 1.52
C LYS A 107 -2.21 5.65 1.14
N ALA A 108 -0.89 5.61 0.95
CA ALA A 108 -0.18 4.44 0.45
C ALA A 108 1.21 4.30 1.07
N ILE A 109 1.66 3.07 1.22
CA ILE A 109 3.04 2.77 1.63
C ILE A 109 3.55 1.54 0.90
N ILE A 110 4.77 1.64 0.41
CA ILE A 110 5.52 0.54 -0.20
C ILE A 110 6.36 -0.09 0.92
N LEU A 111 6.06 -1.33 1.25
CA LEU A 111 6.83 -2.08 2.25
C LEU A 111 7.99 -2.77 1.52
N GLN A 112 9.23 -2.32 1.78
CA GLN A 112 10.42 -2.84 1.10
C GLN A 112 10.54 -4.36 1.23
N ASN A 113 10.80 -5.06 0.11
CA ASN A 113 10.90 -6.52 0.01
C ASN A 113 9.63 -7.30 0.44
N HIS A 114 8.47 -6.62 0.52
CA HIS A 114 7.26 -7.20 1.07
C HIS A 114 6.07 -7.04 0.12
N GLY A 115 5.61 -5.83 -0.07
CA GLY A 115 4.43 -5.56 -0.89
C GLY A 115 3.91 -4.14 -0.74
N LEU A 116 2.62 -3.96 -0.99
CA LEU A 116 1.94 -2.68 -0.94
C LEU A 116 0.86 -2.66 0.15
N LEU A 117 0.66 -1.49 0.73
CA LEU A 117 -0.48 -1.24 1.62
C LEU A 117 -1.08 0.12 1.26
N THR A 118 -2.40 0.19 1.24
CA THR A 118 -3.16 1.43 1.04
C THR A 118 -4.27 1.56 2.06
N VAL A 119 -4.68 2.78 2.32
CA VAL A 119 -5.71 3.10 3.31
C VAL A 119 -6.77 4.02 2.71
N GLY A 120 -7.92 4.08 3.33
CA GLY A 120 -9.02 4.95 2.92
C GLY A 120 -10.11 5.08 3.97
N GLU A 121 -10.93 6.10 3.83
CA GLU A 121 -12.14 6.31 4.64
C GLU A 121 -13.23 5.27 4.33
N THR A 122 -13.14 4.59 3.18
CA THR A 122 -14.05 3.53 2.75
C THR A 122 -13.29 2.35 2.20
N ILE A 123 -13.95 1.17 2.17
CA ILE A 123 -13.40 -0.05 1.55
C ILE A 123 -13.10 0.20 0.06
N ASP A 124 -14.02 0.86 -0.64
CA ASP A 124 -13.86 1.17 -2.06
C ASP A 124 -12.65 2.07 -2.32
N ALA A 125 -12.44 3.09 -1.47
CA ALA A 125 -11.29 3.97 -1.57
C ALA A 125 -9.98 3.21 -1.35
N ALA A 126 -9.87 2.43 -0.27
CA ALA A 126 -8.66 1.64 0.00
C ALA A 126 -8.34 0.65 -1.13
N ALA A 127 -9.37 -0.03 -1.67
CA ALA A 127 -9.21 -0.96 -2.77
C ALA A 127 -8.84 -0.25 -4.09
N PHE A 128 -9.46 0.90 -4.38
CA PHE A 128 -9.13 1.72 -5.55
C PHE A 128 -7.66 2.17 -5.53
N TRP A 129 -7.21 2.69 -4.39
CA TRP A 129 -5.81 3.11 -4.22
C TRP A 129 -4.86 1.92 -4.38
N PHE A 130 -5.22 0.75 -3.86
CA PHE A 130 -4.38 -0.45 -4.00
C PHE A 130 -4.22 -0.86 -5.47
N LEU A 131 -5.33 -0.97 -6.21
CA LEU A 131 -5.29 -1.32 -7.62
C LEU A 131 -4.55 -0.28 -8.46
N SER A 132 -4.73 1.01 -8.15
CA SER A 132 -4.03 2.11 -8.81
C SER A 132 -2.53 2.03 -8.54
N LEU A 133 -2.12 1.80 -7.29
CA LEU A 133 -0.72 1.69 -6.91
C LEU A 133 -0.02 0.50 -7.58
N ASP A 134 -0.66 -0.68 -7.57
CA ASP A 134 -0.11 -1.87 -8.22
C ASP A 134 0.09 -1.68 -9.73
N LYS A 135 -0.90 -1.10 -10.41
CA LYS A 135 -0.80 -0.77 -11.84
C LYS A 135 0.28 0.27 -12.12
N THR A 136 0.44 1.26 -11.25
CA THR A 136 1.50 2.28 -11.37
C THR A 136 2.88 1.66 -11.18
N CYS A 137 3.04 0.77 -10.19
CA CYS A 137 4.26 -0.02 -10.02
C CYS A 137 4.59 -0.82 -11.28
N HIS A 138 3.59 -1.47 -11.89
CA HIS A 138 3.76 -2.22 -13.14
C HIS A 138 4.24 -1.30 -14.27
N ALA A 139 3.57 -0.18 -14.50
CA ALA A 139 3.94 0.78 -15.54
C ALA A 139 5.37 1.29 -15.36
N GLN A 140 5.76 1.61 -14.13
CA GLN A 140 7.11 2.07 -13.84
C GLN A 140 8.17 0.98 -14.06
N LEU A 141 7.93 -0.25 -13.65
CA LEU A 141 8.84 -1.38 -13.92
C LEU A 141 9.09 -1.56 -15.41
N LEU A 142 8.04 -1.44 -16.24
CA LEU A 142 8.16 -1.51 -17.71
C LEU A 142 8.93 -0.32 -18.27
N ALA A 143 8.67 0.90 -17.80
CA ALA A 143 9.37 2.11 -18.22
C ALA A 143 10.87 2.04 -17.86
N ASP A 144 11.20 1.60 -16.64
CA ASP A 144 12.58 1.42 -16.19
C ASP A 144 13.34 0.39 -17.04
N ALA A 145 12.68 -0.72 -17.38
CA ALA A 145 13.27 -1.74 -18.25
C ALA A 145 13.46 -1.23 -19.69
N ALA A 146 12.48 -0.49 -20.22
CA ALA A 146 12.53 0.10 -21.56
C ALA A 146 13.62 1.18 -21.65
N GLU A 147 13.75 2.05 -20.65
CA GLU A 147 14.82 3.05 -20.58
C GLU A 147 16.19 2.39 -20.65
N LYS A 148 16.43 1.37 -19.83
CA LYS A 148 17.69 0.62 -19.79
C LYS A 148 17.99 -0.09 -21.12
N GLY A 149 16.96 -0.63 -21.76
CA GLY A 149 17.10 -1.39 -23.01
C GLY A 149 17.23 -0.53 -24.26
N SER A 150 16.55 0.60 -24.31
CA SER A 150 16.51 1.48 -25.49
C SER A 150 17.53 2.62 -25.46
N GLY A 151 18.01 2.99 -24.28
CA GLY A 151 18.83 4.18 -24.07
C GLY A 151 18.08 5.51 -24.14
N HIS A 152 16.74 5.48 -24.28
CA HIS A 152 15.90 6.68 -24.21
C HIS A 152 15.51 6.93 -22.75
N ALA A 153 15.89 8.11 -22.24
CA ALA A 153 15.57 8.53 -20.87
C ALA A 153 14.06 8.74 -20.70
N LYS A 154 13.55 8.40 -19.52
CA LYS A 154 12.18 8.74 -19.11
C LYS A 154 12.03 10.26 -19.00
N THR A 155 10.86 10.77 -19.34
CA THR A 155 10.48 12.16 -19.08
C THR A 155 9.69 12.23 -17.80
N PHE A 156 10.13 13.06 -16.87
CA PHE A 156 9.45 13.30 -15.60
C PHE A 156 8.48 14.46 -15.73
N ILE A 157 7.33 14.33 -15.08
CA ILE A 157 6.38 15.43 -14.92
C ILE A 157 6.93 16.34 -13.83
N ASP A 158 6.96 17.63 -14.07
CA ASP A 158 7.50 18.58 -13.10
C ASP A 158 6.60 18.75 -11.87
N ASP A 159 7.14 19.38 -10.83
CA ASP A 159 6.47 19.53 -9.53
C ASP A 159 5.21 20.41 -9.62
N GLU A 160 5.16 21.40 -10.52
CA GLU A 160 4.00 22.28 -10.69
C GLU A 160 2.84 21.51 -11.32
N GLU A 161 3.10 20.82 -12.44
CA GLU A 161 2.12 19.97 -13.12
C GLU A 161 1.67 18.80 -12.22
N ALA A 162 2.60 18.18 -11.49
CA ALA A 162 2.29 17.09 -10.57
C ALA A 162 1.39 17.55 -9.43
N SER A 163 1.70 18.69 -8.81
CA SER A 163 0.89 19.27 -7.73
C SER A 163 -0.50 19.67 -8.20
N TYR A 164 -0.61 20.29 -9.37
CA TYR A 164 -1.91 20.63 -9.96
C TYR A 164 -2.75 19.40 -10.21
N SER A 165 -2.18 18.40 -10.89
CA SER A 165 -2.89 17.17 -11.21
C SER A 165 -3.31 16.40 -9.95
N TYR A 166 -2.44 16.33 -8.93
CA TYR A 166 -2.78 15.72 -7.64
C TYR A 166 -3.99 16.38 -6.99
N SER A 167 -4.10 17.72 -7.06
CA SER A 167 -5.24 18.44 -6.49
C SER A 167 -6.59 18.10 -7.16
N GLN A 168 -6.56 17.51 -8.37
CA GLN A 168 -7.76 17.11 -9.12
C GLN A 168 -8.12 15.62 -8.94
N VAL A 169 -7.12 14.75 -8.75
CA VAL A 169 -7.30 13.29 -8.83
C VAL A 169 -6.66 12.51 -7.68
N GLY A 170 -6.01 13.22 -6.76
CA GLY A 170 -5.28 12.67 -5.61
C GLY A 170 -6.11 12.37 -4.37
#